data_71c16c381c08172c8ca950bce3e8e928
#
_entry.id   71c16c381c08172c8ca950bce3e8e928
#
_cell.length_a   1.000
_cell.length_b   1.000
_cell.length_c   1.000
_cell.angle_alpha   90.00
_cell.angle_beta   90.00
_cell.angle_gamma   90.00
#
_symmetry.space_group_name_H-M   'P 1'
#
loop_
_entity.id
_entity.type
_entity.pdbx_description
1 polymer ?
#
loop_
_entity_poly.entity_id
_entity_poly.type
_entity_poly.pdbx_seq_one_letter_code
_entity_poly.pdbx_strand_id
1 'polypeptide(L)'
;MDQVKSSHNNNNNNLSFYNYYHFKTQMDFIQKFYNIKYLMEEVRITFKRNFSINIDGLVYDAKEGEIDLVPRWLAQILEENNFIEFQDTDVLIYISRSLNRERISKPHDLSGIDLDFYIRANDFINRLKDKEKESFLVSLNSFVTSRIEKIVKLAAASSLSIELEKKLSAEEKELYNFIHQSSSEFKQITVNKS
;
A
#
# COMPACT_ATOMS: atom_id res chain seq x y z
N MET A 1 -19.95 -12.80 -47.00
CA MET A 1 -20.55 -12.13 -45.80
C MET A 1 -19.75 -12.39 -44.54
N ASP A 2 -18.44 -12.77 -44.64
CA ASP A 2 -17.61 -13.26 -43.51
C ASP A 2 -16.41 -12.37 -43.14
N GLN A 3 -16.31 -11.16 -43.67
CA GLN A 3 -15.17 -10.29 -43.34
C GLN A 3 -15.44 -9.23 -42.24
N VAL A 4 -16.67 -9.07 -41.76
CA VAL A 4 -17.02 -8.04 -40.77
C VAL A 4 -16.90 -8.54 -39.31
N LYS A 5 -16.88 -9.86 -39.07
CA LYS A 5 -16.81 -10.43 -37.73
C LYS A 5 -15.38 -10.51 -37.13
N SER A 6 -14.34 -10.42 -37.94
CA SER A 6 -12.96 -10.55 -37.48
C SER A 6 -12.36 -9.24 -36.90
N SER A 7 -12.86 -8.09 -37.35
CA SER A 7 -12.34 -6.79 -36.87
C SER A 7 -12.88 -6.36 -35.50
N HIS A 8 -14.04 -6.85 -35.07
CA HIS A 8 -14.63 -6.53 -33.76
C HIS A 8 -13.96 -7.27 -32.59
N ASN A 9 -13.49 -8.49 -32.84
CA ASN A 9 -12.82 -9.31 -31.81
C ASN A 9 -11.40 -8.79 -31.48
N ASN A 10 -10.68 -8.24 -32.45
CA ASN A 10 -9.33 -7.70 -32.24
C ASN A 10 -9.33 -6.39 -31.43
N ASN A 11 -10.35 -5.54 -31.60
CA ASN A 11 -10.44 -4.28 -30.86
C ASN A 11 -10.74 -4.50 -29.36
N ASN A 12 -11.57 -5.48 -29.02
CA ASN A 12 -11.92 -5.76 -27.61
C ASN A 12 -10.74 -6.38 -26.83
N ASN A 13 -9.94 -7.23 -27.48
CA ASN A 13 -8.73 -7.78 -26.87
C ASN A 13 -7.69 -6.68 -26.61
N ASN A 14 -7.50 -5.75 -27.52
CA ASN A 14 -6.57 -4.63 -27.37
C ASN A 14 -7.00 -3.69 -26.24
N LEU A 15 -8.30 -3.42 -26.07
CA LEU A 15 -8.81 -2.56 -24.99
C LEU A 15 -8.62 -3.19 -23.60
N SER A 16 -8.86 -4.49 -23.46
CA SER A 16 -8.65 -5.22 -22.21
C SER A 16 -7.18 -5.27 -21.81
N PHE A 17 -6.27 -5.50 -22.76
CA PHE A 17 -4.83 -5.43 -22.53
C PHE A 17 -4.39 -4.02 -22.14
N TYR A 18 -4.91 -2.99 -22.82
CA TYR A 18 -4.59 -1.59 -22.50
C TYR A 18 -5.01 -1.23 -21.06
N ASN A 19 -6.22 -1.57 -20.66
CA ASN A 19 -6.72 -1.29 -19.31
C ASN A 19 -5.89 -2.01 -18.23
N TYR A 20 -5.48 -3.26 -18.47
CA TYR A 20 -4.61 -4.00 -17.55
C TYR A 20 -3.21 -3.38 -17.44
N TYR A 21 -2.58 -3.02 -18.56
CA TYR A 21 -1.26 -2.37 -18.55
C TYR A 21 -1.32 -0.99 -17.90
N HIS A 22 -2.38 -0.24 -18.14
CA HIS A 22 -2.60 1.05 -17.50
C HIS A 22 -2.72 0.88 -15.98
N PHE A 23 -3.57 -0.01 -15.50
CA PHE A 23 -3.72 -0.33 -14.08
C PHE A 23 -2.38 -0.74 -13.44
N LYS A 24 -1.65 -1.66 -14.07
CA LYS A 24 -0.34 -2.10 -13.57
C LYS A 24 0.66 -0.94 -13.47
N THR A 25 0.72 -0.09 -14.48
CA THR A 25 1.62 1.08 -14.52
C THR A 25 1.25 2.08 -13.42
N GLN A 26 -0.03 2.33 -13.19
CA GLN A 26 -0.51 3.20 -12.11
C GLN A 26 -0.16 2.62 -10.74
N MET A 27 -0.34 1.32 -10.53
CA MET A 27 0.05 0.64 -9.29
C MET A 27 1.55 0.76 -9.01
N ASP A 28 2.40 0.49 -10.02
CA ASP A 28 3.86 0.63 -9.89
C ASP A 28 4.28 2.07 -9.56
N PHE A 29 3.63 3.06 -10.17
CA PHE A 29 3.88 4.47 -9.89
C PHE A 29 3.46 4.84 -8.45
N ILE A 30 2.26 4.45 -8.03
CA ILE A 30 1.73 4.68 -6.68
C ILE A 30 2.68 4.10 -5.64
N GLN A 31 3.09 2.86 -5.79
CA GLN A 31 4.00 2.20 -4.86
C GLN A 31 5.35 2.91 -4.77
N LYS A 32 5.95 3.29 -5.89
CA LYS A 32 7.21 4.03 -5.91
C LYS A 32 7.08 5.41 -5.26
N PHE A 33 6.02 6.16 -5.59
CA PHE A 33 5.77 7.49 -5.05
C PHE A 33 5.62 7.47 -3.51
N TYR A 34 4.73 6.62 -3.00
CA TYR A 34 4.50 6.53 -1.57
C TYR A 34 5.67 5.90 -0.82
N ASN A 35 6.43 5.00 -1.44
CA ASN A 35 7.67 4.48 -0.86
C ASN A 35 8.73 5.58 -0.68
N ILE A 36 8.94 6.42 -1.70
CA ILE A 36 9.86 7.57 -1.59
C ILE A 36 9.38 8.51 -0.48
N LYS A 37 8.09 8.85 -0.46
CA LYS A 37 7.51 9.70 0.59
C LYS A 37 7.76 9.11 1.98
N TYR A 38 7.50 7.82 2.16
CA TYR A 38 7.71 7.10 3.42
C TYR A 38 9.18 7.08 3.85
N LEU A 39 10.11 6.88 2.92
CA LEU A 39 11.55 6.90 3.20
C LEU A 39 12.06 8.27 3.62
N MET A 40 11.39 9.35 3.20
CA MET A 40 11.72 10.72 3.59
C MET A 40 11.13 11.15 4.93
N GLU A 41 10.19 10.38 5.51
CA GLU A 41 9.64 10.68 6.84
C GLU A 41 10.70 10.55 7.92
N GLU A 42 10.68 11.49 8.86
CA GLU A 42 11.51 11.42 10.06
C GLU A 42 11.03 10.31 10.99
N VAL A 43 11.97 9.56 11.53
CA VAL A 43 11.73 8.48 12.48
C VAL A 43 12.64 8.64 13.68
N ARG A 44 12.07 8.34 14.87
CA ARG A 44 12.83 8.36 16.11
C ARG A 44 13.70 7.10 16.23
N ILE A 45 14.97 7.31 16.52
CA ILE A 45 15.96 6.26 16.70
C ILE A 45 16.68 6.40 18.02
N THR A 46 17.29 5.31 18.48
CA THR A 46 18.25 5.32 19.63
C THR A 46 19.57 4.74 19.16
N PHE A 47 20.68 5.43 19.42
CA PHE A 47 22.01 4.94 19.09
C PHE A 47 22.42 3.83 20.05
N LYS A 48 22.86 2.67 19.51
CA LYS A 48 23.37 1.51 20.26
C LYS A 48 24.83 1.63 20.64
N ARG A 49 25.55 2.54 20.00
CA ARG A 49 26.99 2.81 20.19
C ARG A 49 27.32 4.21 19.73
N ASN A 50 28.47 4.71 20.14
CA ASN A 50 28.97 5.99 19.66
C ASN A 50 29.12 5.95 18.14
N PHE A 51 28.64 6.98 17.48
CA PHE A 51 28.68 7.14 16.03
C PHE A 51 29.26 8.51 15.69
N SER A 52 30.19 8.54 14.76
CA SER A 52 30.78 9.78 14.23
C SER A 52 30.98 9.63 12.73
N ILE A 53 30.50 10.59 11.98
CA ILE A 53 30.70 10.66 10.55
C ILE A 53 31.05 12.09 10.14
N ASN A 54 32.01 12.22 9.22
CA ASN A 54 32.38 13.49 8.62
C ASN A 54 32.09 13.42 7.10
N ILE A 55 31.21 14.25 6.62
CA ILE A 55 30.87 14.38 5.21
C ILE A 55 31.18 15.82 4.79
N ASP A 56 32.21 16.00 4.01
CA ASP A 56 32.64 17.31 3.48
C ASP A 56 32.79 18.41 4.54
N GLY A 57 33.30 18.06 5.71
CA GLY A 57 33.49 18.99 6.84
C GLY A 57 32.29 19.15 7.77
N LEU A 58 31.15 18.55 7.44
CA LEU A 58 30.00 18.42 8.34
C LEU A 58 30.22 17.18 9.22
N VAL A 59 30.52 17.43 10.51
CA VAL A 59 30.69 16.36 11.51
C VAL A 59 29.34 16.12 12.17
N TYR A 60 28.89 14.87 12.16
CA TYR A 60 27.74 14.42 12.91
C TYR A 60 28.21 13.40 13.95
N ASP A 61 28.06 13.73 15.22
CA ASP A 61 28.45 12.91 16.35
C ASP A 61 27.22 12.54 17.18
N ALA A 62 27.09 11.27 17.52
CA ALA A 62 26.05 10.78 18.42
C ALA A 62 26.65 9.81 19.44
N LYS A 63 26.13 9.81 20.66
CA LYS A 63 26.55 8.94 21.75
C LYS A 63 25.60 7.74 21.90
N GLU A 64 26.12 6.67 22.44
CA GLU A 64 25.31 5.53 22.85
C GLU A 64 24.17 5.96 23.79
N GLY A 65 22.95 5.49 23.51
CA GLY A 65 21.74 5.85 24.24
C GLY A 65 21.09 7.18 23.81
N GLU A 66 21.73 7.95 22.96
CA GLU A 66 21.16 9.20 22.43
C GLU A 66 19.98 8.90 21.51
N ILE A 67 18.93 9.74 21.62
CA ILE A 67 17.73 9.66 20.81
C ILE A 67 17.75 10.82 19.81
N ASP A 68 17.50 10.53 18.53
CA ASP A 68 17.45 11.52 17.48
C ASP A 68 16.31 11.24 16.48
N LEU A 69 16.02 12.22 15.63
CA LEU A 69 15.10 12.13 14.52
C LEU A 69 15.89 12.18 13.21
N VAL A 70 15.83 11.13 12.44
CA VAL A 70 16.51 11.05 11.14
C VAL A 70 15.53 10.57 10.07
N PRO A 71 15.76 10.91 8.79
CA PRO A 71 14.97 10.34 7.70
C PRO A 71 15.03 8.81 7.73
N ARG A 72 13.90 8.16 7.46
CA ARG A 72 13.77 6.68 7.53
C ARG A 72 14.80 5.96 6.67
N TRP A 73 15.10 6.46 5.46
CA TRP A 73 16.11 5.86 4.60
C TRP A 73 17.50 5.80 5.27
N LEU A 74 17.86 6.83 6.04
CA LEU A 74 19.11 6.86 6.79
C LEU A 74 19.06 5.92 7.98
N ALA A 75 17.92 5.92 8.70
CA ALA A 75 17.71 4.99 9.81
C ALA A 75 17.84 3.52 9.38
N GLN A 76 17.30 3.14 8.20
CA GLN A 76 17.45 1.78 7.66
C GLN A 76 18.92 1.40 7.46
N ILE A 77 19.72 2.28 6.85
CA ILE A 77 21.16 2.06 6.65
C ILE A 77 21.88 1.91 8.00
N LEU A 78 21.56 2.76 8.97
CA LEU A 78 22.18 2.71 10.31
C LEU A 78 21.79 1.45 11.08
N GLU A 79 20.54 0.98 10.96
CA GLU A 79 20.04 -0.25 11.57
C GLU A 79 20.72 -1.49 10.99
N GLU A 80 20.82 -1.60 9.66
CA GLU A 80 21.52 -2.68 8.95
C GLU A 80 22.98 -2.83 9.40
N ASN A 81 23.61 -1.70 9.77
CA ASN A 81 24.98 -1.67 10.31
C ASN A 81 25.04 -1.73 11.84
N ASN A 82 23.93 -2.02 12.53
CA ASN A 82 23.83 -2.13 13.99
C ASN A 82 24.25 -0.87 14.77
N PHE A 83 24.09 0.32 14.20
CA PHE A 83 24.36 1.58 14.89
C PHE A 83 23.19 2.05 15.74
N ILE A 84 21.96 1.72 15.33
CA ILE A 84 20.73 2.24 15.94
C ILE A 84 19.71 1.13 16.23
N GLU A 85 18.67 1.53 16.97
CA GLU A 85 17.41 0.82 17.11
C GLU A 85 16.26 1.76 16.80
N PHE A 86 15.28 1.30 16.01
CA PHE A 86 14.07 2.04 15.74
C PHE A 86 13.18 2.16 16.97
N GLN A 87 12.64 3.35 17.22
CA GLN A 87 11.60 3.60 18.22
C GLN A 87 10.21 3.66 17.55
N ASP A 88 9.86 2.59 16.85
CA ASP A 88 8.73 2.54 15.90
C ASP A 88 7.48 1.84 16.47
N THR A 89 7.33 1.88 17.79
CA THR A 89 6.19 1.25 18.49
C THR A 89 4.83 1.76 17.97
N ASP A 90 4.76 3.01 17.55
CA ASP A 90 3.54 3.63 17.04
C ASP A 90 3.07 3.02 15.73
N VAL A 91 3.99 2.59 14.86
CA VAL A 91 3.67 1.91 13.59
C VAL A 91 3.04 0.56 13.84
N LEU A 92 3.60 -0.23 14.77
CA LEU A 92 3.02 -1.52 15.18
C LEU A 92 1.61 -1.35 15.73
N ILE A 93 1.42 -0.38 16.62
CA ILE A 93 0.11 -0.08 17.22
C ILE A 93 -0.90 0.32 16.13
N TYR A 94 -0.49 1.19 15.21
CA TYR A 94 -1.33 1.64 14.10
C TYR A 94 -1.77 0.48 13.21
N ILE A 95 -0.83 -0.36 12.76
CA ILE A 95 -1.13 -1.50 11.89
C ILE A 95 -2.05 -2.48 12.61
N SER A 96 -1.70 -2.88 13.84
CA SER A 96 -2.50 -3.83 14.64
C SER A 96 -3.94 -3.33 14.88
N ARG A 97 -4.11 -2.04 15.15
CA ARG A 97 -5.43 -1.41 15.29
C ARG A 97 -6.21 -1.44 13.97
N SER A 98 -5.55 -1.20 12.84
CA SER A 98 -6.18 -1.23 11.52
C SER A 98 -6.66 -2.62 11.14
N LEU A 99 -5.84 -3.67 11.37
CA LEU A 99 -6.22 -5.06 11.18
C LEU A 99 -7.44 -5.44 12.05
N ASN A 100 -7.44 -5.06 13.34
CA ASN A 100 -8.54 -5.35 14.24
C ASN A 100 -9.82 -4.61 13.88
N ARG A 101 -9.75 -3.33 13.51
CA ARG A 101 -10.92 -2.54 13.09
C ARG A 101 -11.58 -3.14 11.86
N GLU A 102 -10.81 -3.57 10.88
CA GLU A 102 -11.35 -4.22 9.68
C GLU A 102 -12.03 -5.55 10.01
N ARG A 103 -11.43 -6.36 10.88
CA ARG A 103 -11.99 -7.67 11.30
C ARG A 103 -13.38 -7.56 11.96
N ILE A 104 -13.61 -6.47 12.70
CA ILE A 104 -14.91 -6.24 13.40
C ILE A 104 -15.85 -5.34 12.60
N SER A 105 -15.43 -4.80 11.47
CA SER A 105 -16.26 -3.93 10.64
C SER A 105 -17.38 -4.73 9.95
N LYS A 106 -18.47 -4.02 9.63
CA LYS A 106 -19.62 -4.64 8.95
C LYS A 106 -19.24 -5.14 7.54
N PRO A 107 -19.96 -6.14 7.00
CA PRO A 107 -19.67 -6.71 5.68
C PRO A 107 -19.70 -5.71 4.51
N HIS A 108 -20.32 -4.56 4.68
CA HIS A 108 -20.46 -3.52 3.65
C HIS A 108 -19.76 -2.22 4.03
N ASP A 109 -18.97 -2.22 5.12
CA ASP A 109 -18.21 -1.07 5.57
C ASP A 109 -16.72 -1.39 5.60
N LEU A 110 -15.89 -0.41 5.20
CA LEU A 110 -14.44 -0.47 5.25
C LEU A 110 -13.95 0.39 6.41
N SER A 111 -13.07 -0.14 7.23
CA SER A 111 -12.35 0.68 8.21
C SER A 111 -11.37 1.63 7.50
N GLY A 112 -11.19 2.84 8.02
CA GLY A 112 -10.24 3.79 7.44
C GLY A 112 -8.81 3.36 7.66
N ILE A 113 -8.00 3.47 6.61
CA ILE A 113 -6.54 3.30 6.63
C ILE A 113 -5.87 4.46 5.88
N ASP A 114 -4.58 4.68 6.15
CA ASP A 114 -3.83 5.73 5.49
C ASP A 114 -3.44 5.35 4.05
N LEU A 115 -3.11 6.36 3.24
CA LEU A 115 -2.77 6.17 1.83
C LEU A 115 -1.57 5.23 1.60
N ASP A 116 -0.63 5.20 2.53
CA ASP A 116 0.61 4.43 2.49
C ASP A 116 0.61 3.20 3.43
N PHE A 117 -0.58 2.75 3.84
CA PHE A 117 -0.74 1.64 4.80
C PHE A 117 0.06 0.39 4.41
N TYR A 118 -0.02 -0.05 3.16
CA TYR A 118 0.66 -1.27 2.71
C TYR A 118 2.18 -1.13 2.68
N ILE A 119 2.69 0.05 2.41
CA ILE A 119 4.13 0.34 2.46
C ILE A 119 4.64 0.25 3.89
N ARG A 120 3.93 0.87 4.85
CA ARG A 120 4.25 0.78 6.29
C ARG A 120 4.18 -0.66 6.81
N ALA A 121 3.15 -1.40 6.42
CA ALA A 121 2.98 -2.80 6.81
C ALA A 121 4.11 -3.68 6.27
N ASN A 122 4.50 -3.51 5.01
CA ASN A 122 5.58 -4.26 4.39
C ASN A 122 6.95 -3.95 5.00
N ASP A 123 7.26 -2.66 5.23
CA ASP A 123 8.50 -2.27 5.91
C ASP A 123 8.55 -2.87 7.32
N PHE A 124 7.48 -2.79 8.08
CA PHE A 124 7.39 -3.38 9.41
C PHE A 124 7.62 -4.90 9.39
N ILE A 125 6.97 -5.62 8.47
CA ILE A 125 7.13 -7.08 8.31
C ILE A 125 8.58 -7.45 8.01
N ASN A 126 9.28 -6.67 7.19
CA ASN A 126 10.65 -6.96 6.81
C ASN A 126 11.63 -6.85 8.00
N ARG A 127 11.27 -6.12 9.03
CA ARG A 127 12.04 -5.97 10.28
C ARG A 127 11.68 -6.99 11.37
N LEU A 128 10.60 -7.77 11.20
CA LEU A 128 10.20 -8.82 12.14
C LEU A 128 11.08 -10.07 12.02
N LYS A 129 11.25 -10.78 13.16
CA LYS A 129 11.86 -12.10 13.18
C LYS A 129 10.94 -13.17 12.59
N ASP A 130 11.51 -14.24 12.07
CA ASP A 130 10.81 -15.25 11.26
C ASP A 130 9.44 -15.70 11.80
N LYS A 131 9.36 -16.06 13.09
CA LYS A 131 8.12 -16.55 13.71
C LYS A 131 7.05 -15.46 13.84
N GLU A 132 7.44 -14.26 14.19
CA GLU A 132 6.53 -13.10 14.29
C GLU A 132 6.10 -12.65 12.91
N LYS A 133 7.03 -12.66 11.95
CA LYS A 133 6.80 -12.35 10.54
C LYS A 133 5.73 -13.24 9.93
N GLU A 134 5.84 -14.56 10.12
CA GLU A 134 4.86 -15.53 9.59
C GLU A 134 3.45 -15.28 10.14
N SER A 135 3.31 -15.11 11.46
CA SER A 135 2.02 -14.82 12.10
C SER A 135 1.41 -13.50 11.61
N PHE A 136 2.26 -12.49 11.42
CA PHE A 136 1.80 -11.20 10.95
C PHE A 136 1.38 -11.23 9.47
N LEU A 137 2.12 -11.95 8.63
CA LEU A 137 1.77 -12.17 7.21
C LEU A 137 0.40 -12.84 7.05
N VAL A 138 0.10 -13.85 7.88
CA VAL A 138 -1.23 -14.49 7.89
C VAL A 138 -2.33 -13.47 8.21
N SER A 139 -2.11 -12.63 9.23
CA SER A 139 -3.07 -11.60 9.62
C SER A 139 -3.25 -10.54 8.55
N LEU A 140 -2.17 -10.10 7.92
CA LEU A 140 -2.22 -9.13 6.82
C LEU A 140 -2.91 -9.70 5.58
N ASN A 141 -2.63 -10.95 5.22
CA ASN A 141 -3.31 -11.61 4.10
C ASN A 141 -4.82 -11.74 4.33
N SER A 142 -5.23 -12.09 5.55
CA SER A 142 -6.66 -12.12 5.92
C SER A 142 -7.31 -10.74 5.80
N PHE A 143 -6.62 -9.71 6.27
CA PHE A 143 -7.07 -8.31 6.15
C PHE A 143 -7.23 -7.90 4.68
N VAL A 144 -6.21 -8.13 3.84
CA VAL A 144 -6.23 -7.81 2.40
C VAL A 144 -7.39 -8.52 1.70
N THR A 145 -7.59 -9.80 1.98
CA THR A 145 -8.69 -10.59 1.39
C THR A 145 -10.05 -10.01 1.75
N SER A 146 -10.28 -9.71 3.04
CA SER A 146 -11.52 -9.08 3.50
C SER A 146 -11.79 -7.75 2.81
N ARG A 147 -10.76 -6.92 2.67
CA ARG A 147 -10.89 -5.61 2.01
C ARG A 147 -11.18 -5.74 0.52
N ILE A 148 -10.47 -6.63 -0.18
CA ILE A 148 -10.73 -6.89 -1.61
C ILE A 148 -12.18 -7.32 -1.83
N GLU A 149 -12.71 -8.24 -1.04
CA GLU A 149 -14.12 -8.68 -1.16
C GLU A 149 -15.11 -7.52 -1.01
N LYS A 150 -14.88 -6.62 -0.04
CA LYS A 150 -15.72 -5.45 0.17
C LYS A 150 -15.57 -4.43 -0.97
N ILE A 151 -14.33 -4.14 -1.39
CA ILE A 151 -14.03 -3.22 -2.50
C ILE A 151 -14.70 -3.69 -3.77
N VAL A 152 -14.59 -4.98 -4.12
CA VAL A 152 -15.22 -5.55 -5.32
C VAL A 152 -16.74 -5.34 -5.30
N LYS A 153 -17.40 -5.62 -4.18
CA LYS A 153 -18.85 -5.45 -4.05
C LYS A 153 -19.28 -3.99 -4.18
N LEU A 154 -18.56 -3.08 -3.51
CA LEU A 154 -18.85 -1.64 -3.53
C LEU A 154 -18.60 -1.04 -4.91
N ALA A 155 -17.46 -1.34 -5.52
CA ALA A 155 -17.05 -0.81 -6.83
C ALA A 155 -17.94 -1.32 -7.98
N ALA A 156 -18.42 -2.57 -7.91
CA ALA A 156 -19.38 -3.09 -8.88
C ALA A 156 -20.77 -2.44 -8.77
N ALA A 157 -21.12 -1.87 -7.61
CA ALA A 157 -22.41 -1.23 -7.37
C ALA A 157 -22.42 0.27 -7.69
N SER A 158 -21.37 1.02 -7.36
CA SER A 158 -21.33 2.48 -7.44
C SER A 158 -19.94 3.06 -7.70
N SER A 159 -19.88 4.31 -8.15
CA SER A 159 -18.63 5.07 -8.22
C SER A 159 -18.09 5.39 -6.83
N LEU A 160 -16.80 5.70 -6.75
CA LEU A 160 -16.11 6.02 -5.50
C LEU A 160 -16.63 7.36 -4.94
N SER A 161 -17.23 7.30 -3.74
CA SER A 161 -17.66 8.49 -3.02
C SER A 161 -16.50 9.12 -2.24
N ILE A 162 -16.59 10.43 -1.95
CA ILE A 162 -15.57 11.17 -1.17
C ILE A 162 -15.40 10.56 0.24
N GLU A 163 -16.47 10.06 0.85
CA GLU A 163 -16.40 9.45 2.17
C GLU A 163 -15.68 8.09 2.14
N LEU A 164 -15.95 7.29 1.13
CA LEU A 164 -15.30 6.00 0.94
C LEU A 164 -13.83 6.17 0.53
N GLU A 165 -13.54 7.17 -0.30
CA GLU A 165 -12.17 7.50 -0.72
C GLU A 165 -11.23 7.75 0.46
N LYS A 166 -11.70 8.40 1.53
CA LYS A 166 -10.92 8.67 2.75
C LYS A 166 -10.59 7.41 3.56
N LYS A 167 -11.26 6.29 3.28
CA LYS A 167 -11.05 5.01 3.97
C LYS A 167 -10.09 4.07 3.26
N LEU A 168 -9.68 4.41 2.04
CA LEU A 168 -8.88 3.54 1.16
C LEU A 168 -7.42 3.98 1.11
N SER A 169 -6.52 2.99 1.01
CA SER A 169 -5.13 3.27 0.61
C SER A 169 -5.06 3.73 -0.85
N ALA A 170 -3.88 4.21 -1.26
CA ALA A 170 -3.68 4.64 -2.64
C ALA A 170 -3.87 3.48 -3.63
N GLU A 171 -3.37 2.30 -3.31
CA GLU A 171 -3.54 1.09 -4.12
C GLU A 171 -5.01 0.65 -4.19
N GLU A 172 -5.74 0.76 -3.08
CA GLU A 172 -7.15 0.38 -3.02
C GLU A 172 -8.06 1.32 -3.82
N LYS A 173 -7.72 2.61 -3.87
CA LYS A 173 -8.44 3.58 -4.74
C LYS A 173 -8.30 3.21 -6.21
N GLU A 174 -7.10 2.86 -6.63
CA GLU A 174 -6.85 2.45 -8.01
C GLU A 174 -7.58 1.14 -8.33
N LEU A 175 -7.52 0.16 -7.43
CA LEU A 175 -8.26 -1.09 -7.56
C LEU A 175 -9.78 -0.84 -7.66
N TYR A 176 -10.32 0.03 -6.82
CA TYR A 176 -11.74 0.40 -6.84
C TYR A 176 -12.14 0.97 -8.20
N ASN A 177 -11.39 1.95 -8.71
CA ASN A 177 -11.66 2.59 -9.98
C ASN A 177 -11.58 1.60 -11.14
N PHE A 178 -10.58 0.73 -11.15
CA PHE A 178 -10.43 -0.32 -12.16
C PHE A 178 -11.63 -1.28 -12.18
N ILE A 179 -12.07 -1.76 -11.00
CA ILE A 179 -13.23 -2.66 -10.89
C ILE A 179 -14.51 -1.96 -11.30
N HIS A 180 -14.70 -0.70 -10.87
CA HIS A 180 -15.88 0.08 -11.23
C HIS A 180 -16.01 0.28 -12.74
N GLN A 181 -14.92 0.69 -13.39
CA GLN A 181 -14.87 0.87 -14.83
C GLN A 181 -15.18 -0.44 -15.57
N SER A 182 -14.47 -1.54 -15.22
CA SER A 182 -14.66 -2.85 -15.85
C SER A 182 -16.10 -3.37 -15.67
N SER A 183 -16.68 -3.18 -14.48
CA SER A 183 -18.06 -3.59 -14.18
C SER A 183 -19.08 -2.76 -14.98
N SER A 184 -18.84 -1.47 -15.16
CA SER A 184 -19.70 -0.57 -15.93
C SER A 184 -19.66 -0.91 -17.42
N GLU A 185 -18.47 -1.15 -17.98
CA GLU A 185 -18.29 -1.59 -19.35
C GLU A 185 -18.99 -2.94 -19.61
N PHE A 186 -18.84 -3.91 -18.69
CA PHE A 186 -19.52 -5.19 -18.80
C PHE A 186 -21.05 -5.04 -18.82
N LYS A 187 -21.62 -4.21 -17.94
CA LYS A 187 -23.06 -3.92 -17.90
C LYS A 187 -23.55 -3.29 -19.21
N GLN A 188 -22.80 -2.33 -19.77
CA GLN A 188 -23.14 -1.70 -21.04
C GLN A 188 -23.16 -2.72 -22.19
N ILE A 189 -22.16 -3.60 -22.27
CA ILE A 189 -22.08 -4.62 -23.32
C ILE A 189 -23.21 -5.66 -23.21
N THR A 190 -23.57 -6.04 -21.97
CA THR A 190 -24.52 -7.14 -21.74
C THR A 190 -25.98 -6.70 -21.71
N VAL A 191 -26.28 -5.49 -21.20
CA VAL A 191 -27.66 -5.02 -20.98
C VAL A 191 -28.14 -4.09 -22.08
N ASN A 192 -27.27 -3.27 -22.67
CA ASN A 192 -27.65 -2.28 -23.69
C ASN A 192 -27.59 -2.81 -25.15
N LYS A 193 -27.72 -4.11 -25.37
CA LYS A 193 -27.92 -4.73 -26.71
C LYS A 193 -29.40 -4.70 -27.11
N SER A 194 -30.00 -3.53 -27.07
CA SER A 194 -31.30 -3.28 -27.74
C SER A 194 -31.18 -2.13 -28.69
#